data_ee688e690dd613b6834aaaf4152f55ba
#
_entry.id   ee688e690dd613b6834aaaf4152f55ba
#
_cell.length_a   1.000
_cell.length_b   1.000
_cell.length_c   1.000
_cell.angle_alpha   90.00
_cell.angle_beta   90.00
_cell.angle_gamma   90.00
#
_symmetry.space_group_name_H-M   'P 1'
#
loop_
_entity.id
_entity.type
_entity.pdbx_description
1 polymer ?
#
loop_
_entity_poly.entity_id
_entity_poly.type
_entity_poly.pdbx_seq_one_letter_code
_entity_poly.pdbx_strand_id
1 'polypeptide(L)'
;MSDQRPGSEVPRGFGAPVAWVAGASRGLGLALARELGLAGYRVVITARTAADLERARELLQADGVSVRTIVHDVRDPVAARDVVAEVEATWGSIDTVIAVAGLMKVGPLPQRAEDYDQSIDIMLRGPINVVHAVLPSMQVRGDGRIGIVTSIAGLIPVPHLVPYTAAKFGALGFSRGLTEELRGSGISVSTIIPGLMRTGGHWHADYSGQPGNEYAWFTALSALPVISIEADRAAKIIVGGVLRGRSKIIFTLPALAGDLLYRLSPEAVGLLLGWAGRLLPGPGDDQQPGFRAARGVTSDAFTRITGPARRAVRRWNQQGAHQSGGDASGS
;
A
#
# COMPACT_ATOMS: atom_id res chain seq x y z
N MET A 1 25.45 22.45 -28.70
CA MET A 1 25.34 22.60 -27.20
C MET A 1 24.52 21.40 -26.71
N SER A 2 25.21 20.42 -26.17
CA SER A 2 24.70 19.12 -25.74
C SER A 2 23.99 19.25 -24.38
N ASP A 3 22.71 18.95 -24.35
CA ASP A 3 21.86 18.89 -23.15
C ASP A 3 22.25 17.66 -22.33
N GLN A 4 23.20 17.81 -21.42
CA GLN A 4 23.49 16.83 -20.37
C GLN A 4 22.59 17.13 -19.19
N ARG A 5 21.48 16.39 -19.09
CA ARG A 5 20.71 16.31 -17.83
C ARG A 5 21.59 15.65 -16.77
N PRO A 6 21.70 16.21 -15.56
CA PRO A 6 22.40 15.54 -14.47
C PRO A 6 21.59 14.32 -14.05
N GLY A 7 21.98 13.14 -14.50
CA GLY A 7 21.60 11.89 -13.87
C GLY A 7 22.24 11.89 -12.49
N SER A 8 21.45 11.79 -11.43
CA SER A 8 21.92 11.66 -10.07
C SER A 8 22.70 10.34 -9.96
N GLU A 9 24.01 10.39 -10.16
CA GLU A 9 24.90 9.32 -9.72
C GLU A 9 24.84 9.27 -8.20
N VAL A 10 24.23 8.21 -7.68
CA VAL A 10 24.33 7.87 -6.24
C VAL A 10 25.79 7.54 -5.95
N PRO A 11 26.45 8.21 -5.00
CA PRO A 11 27.81 7.86 -4.62
C PRO A 11 27.85 6.41 -4.16
N ARG A 12 28.51 5.55 -4.91
CA ARG A 12 28.63 4.11 -4.61
C ARG A 12 29.73 3.90 -3.57
N GLY A 13 29.36 4.05 -2.28
CA GLY A 13 30.08 3.42 -1.21
C GLY A 13 29.65 1.96 -1.09
N PHE A 14 30.57 1.03 -1.34
CA PHE A 14 30.46 -0.42 -1.11
C PHE A 14 29.08 -1.08 -1.37
N GLY A 15 28.82 -1.46 -2.62
CA GLY A 15 27.72 -2.33 -3.01
C GLY A 15 26.48 -1.61 -3.59
N ALA A 16 25.50 -2.38 -4.06
CA ALA A 16 24.22 -1.85 -4.53
C ALA A 16 23.42 -1.21 -3.39
N PRO A 17 22.65 -0.13 -3.62
CA PRO A 17 21.86 0.54 -2.60
C PRO A 17 20.82 -0.40 -2.01
N VAL A 18 20.43 -0.15 -0.75
CA VAL A 18 19.48 -0.98 -0.01
C VAL A 18 18.12 -0.29 0.10
N ALA A 19 17.06 -1.01 -0.23
CA ALA A 19 15.70 -0.55 -0.03
C ALA A 19 14.94 -1.47 0.94
N TRP A 20 14.23 -0.89 1.89
CA TRP A 20 13.30 -1.61 2.76
C TRP A 20 11.86 -1.30 2.38
N VAL A 21 11.06 -2.33 2.09
CA VAL A 21 9.62 -2.20 1.83
C VAL A 21 8.84 -2.88 2.95
N ALA A 22 8.25 -2.07 3.83
CA ALA A 22 7.50 -2.55 4.98
C ALA A 22 6.05 -2.83 4.62
N GLY A 23 5.66 -4.13 4.59
CA GLY A 23 4.37 -4.61 4.13
C GLY A 23 4.40 -5.14 2.68
N ALA A 24 5.44 -5.90 2.31
CA ALA A 24 5.72 -6.27 0.92
C ALA A 24 5.51 -7.76 0.60
N SER A 25 4.81 -8.53 1.44
CA SER A 25 4.52 -9.93 1.10
C SER A 25 3.51 -10.09 -0.05
N ARG A 26 2.76 -9.02 -0.40
CA ARG A 26 1.71 -9.08 -1.43
C ARG A 26 1.36 -7.72 -2.01
N GLY A 27 0.53 -7.72 -3.06
CA GLY A 27 -0.12 -6.52 -3.61
C GLY A 27 0.86 -5.44 -4.06
N LEU A 28 0.54 -4.18 -3.70
CA LEU A 28 1.38 -3.04 -4.07
C LEU A 28 2.79 -3.14 -3.47
N GLY A 29 2.93 -3.62 -2.23
CA GLY A 29 4.24 -3.76 -1.58
C GLY A 29 5.16 -4.70 -2.35
N LEU A 30 4.65 -5.84 -2.81
CA LEU A 30 5.40 -6.78 -3.65
C LEU A 30 5.79 -6.15 -5.00
N ALA A 31 4.87 -5.40 -5.62
CA ALA A 31 5.16 -4.70 -6.88
C ALA A 31 6.23 -3.61 -6.70
N LEU A 32 6.21 -2.87 -5.57
CA LEU A 32 7.23 -1.88 -5.23
C LEU A 32 8.60 -2.53 -4.99
N ALA A 33 8.64 -3.63 -4.26
CA ALA A 33 9.85 -4.41 -4.02
C ALA A 33 10.47 -4.89 -5.33
N ARG A 34 9.63 -5.43 -6.23
CA ARG A 34 10.06 -5.83 -7.59
C ARG A 34 10.67 -4.67 -8.37
N GLU A 35 10.00 -3.54 -8.41
CA GLU A 35 10.44 -2.39 -9.19
C GLU A 35 11.73 -1.77 -8.64
N LEU A 36 11.91 -1.74 -7.30
CA LEU A 36 13.16 -1.33 -6.65
C LEU A 36 14.32 -2.29 -7.01
N GLY A 37 14.06 -3.60 -6.99
CA GLY A 37 15.05 -4.59 -7.40
C GLY A 37 15.47 -4.43 -8.86
N LEU A 38 14.51 -4.21 -9.77
CA LEU A 38 14.79 -3.93 -11.20
C LEU A 38 15.51 -2.59 -11.39
N ALA A 39 15.38 -1.65 -10.45
CA ALA A 39 16.17 -0.41 -10.44
C ALA A 39 17.57 -0.58 -9.81
N GLY A 40 17.99 -1.82 -9.50
CA GLY A 40 19.34 -2.14 -9.02
C GLY A 40 19.52 -2.11 -7.49
N TYR A 41 18.43 -2.05 -6.71
CA TYR A 41 18.49 -2.11 -5.25
C TYR A 41 18.54 -3.56 -4.76
N ARG A 42 19.26 -3.80 -3.65
CA ARG A 42 19.04 -4.95 -2.80
C ARG A 42 17.82 -4.67 -1.95
N VAL A 43 16.84 -5.56 -1.94
CA VAL A 43 15.54 -5.27 -1.37
C VAL A 43 15.27 -6.10 -0.12
N VAL A 44 15.00 -5.43 1.00
CA VAL A 44 14.47 -6.05 2.21
C VAL A 44 12.96 -5.94 2.18
N ILE A 45 12.25 -7.06 2.29
CA ILE A 45 10.81 -7.10 2.41
C ILE A 45 10.40 -7.60 3.78
N THR A 46 9.44 -6.90 4.40
CA THR A 46 8.93 -7.33 5.70
C THR A 46 7.42 -7.47 5.70
N ALA A 47 6.91 -8.44 6.45
CA ALA A 47 5.50 -8.67 6.74
C ALA A 47 5.36 -9.60 7.96
N ARG A 48 4.12 -9.78 8.44
CA ARG A 48 3.83 -10.59 9.63
C ARG A 48 3.91 -12.10 9.41
N THR A 49 3.64 -12.57 8.20
CA THR A 49 3.47 -13.99 7.89
C THR A 49 4.68 -14.51 7.13
N ALA A 50 5.46 -15.39 7.77
CA ALA A 50 6.66 -15.97 7.17
C ALA A 50 6.36 -16.72 5.85
N ALA A 51 5.28 -17.49 5.77
CA ALA A 51 4.91 -18.20 4.56
C ALA A 51 4.54 -17.30 3.39
N ASP A 52 3.92 -16.13 3.65
CA ASP A 52 3.64 -15.12 2.60
C ASP A 52 4.92 -14.43 2.11
N LEU A 53 5.87 -14.19 3.04
CA LEU A 53 7.18 -13.62 2.72
C LEU A 53 8.00 -14.60 1.87
N GLU A 54 7.97 -15.87 2.19
CA GLU A 54 8.71 -16.90 1.42
C GLU A 54 8.22 -16.96 -0.02
N ARG A 55 6.90 -17.01 -0.26
CA ARG A 55 6.35 -16.97 -1.61
C ARG A 55 6.68 -15.65 -2.34
N ALA A 56 6.67 -14.53 -1.62
CA ALA A 56 7.07 -13.25 -2.19
C ALA A 56 8.56 -13.24 -2.58
N ARG A 57 9.42 -13.85 -1.77
CA ARG A 57 10.84 -14.02 -2.04
C ARG A 57 11.06 -14.83 -3.32
N GLU A 58 10.39 -15.97 -3.46
CA GLU A 58 10.47 -16.82 -4.65
C GLU A 58 10.08 -16.04 -5.93
N LEU A 59 8.97 -15.30 -5.88
CA LEU A 59 8.52 -14.47 -7.00
C LEU A 59 9.55 -13.38 -7.37
N LEU A 60 10.13 -12.71 -6.39
CA LEU A 60 11.13 -11.67 -6.63
C LEU A 60 12.44 -12.24 -7.15
N GLN A 61 12.88 -13.39 -6.64
CA GLN A 61 14.08 -14.09 -7.12
C GLN A 61 13.92 -14.60 -8.55
N ALA A 62 12.73 -15.07 -8.93
CA ALA A 62 12.42 -15.46 -10.30
C ALA A 62 12.54 -14.28 -11.28
N ASP A 63 12.30 -13.04 -10.82
CA ASP A 63 12.51 -11.81 -11.58
C ASP A 63 13.96 -11.27 -11.47
N GLY A 64 14.89 -12.01 -10.85
CA GLY A 64 16.30 -11.64 -10.70
C GLY A 64 16.59 -10.61 -9.61
N VAL A 65 15.65 -10.38 -8.70
CA VAL A 65 15.81 -9.40 -7.61
C VAL A 65 16.59 -10.02 -6.44
N SER A 66 17.63 -9.30 -5.98
CA SER A 66 18.32 -9.63 -4.73
C SER A 66 17.43 -9.23 -3.55
N VAL A 67 16.85 -10.20 -2.87
CA VAL A 67 15.84 -9.98 -1.84
C VAL A 67 16.14 -10.73 -0.55
N ARG A 68 15.90 -10.07 0.59
CA ARG A 68 15.90 -10.62 1.95
C ARG A 68 14.52 -10.46 2.58
N THR A 69 14.11 -11.44 3.34
CA THR A 69 12.84 -11.45 4.08
C THR A 69 13.08 -11.38 5.58
N ILE A 70 12.34 -10.52 6.28
CA ILE A 70 12.37 -10.46 7.75
C ILE A 70 10.91 -10.41 8.24
N VAL A 71 10.56 -11.29 9.17
CA VAL A 71 9.23 -11.25 9.80
C VAL A 71 9.15 -10.03 10.72
N HIS A 72 8.18 -9.16 10.45
CA HIS A 72 8.02 -7.91 11.19
C HIS A 72 6.56 -7.46 11.17
N ASP A 73 6.04 -7.14 12.35
CA ASP A 73 4.77 -6.43 12.48
C ASP A 73 5.06 -4.92 12.62
N VAL A 74 4.55 -4.13 11.68
CA VAL A 74 4.74 -2.68 11.67
C VAL A 74 4.21 -1.97 12.92
N ARG A 75 3.34 -2.62 13.70
CA ARG A 75 2.83 -2.11 14.96
C ARG A 75 3.87 -2.12 16.08
N ASP A 76 4.90 -2.93 15.94
CA ASP A 76 5.96 -3.08 16.94
C ASP A 76 7.16 -2.16 16.62
N PRO A 77 7.38 -1.09 17.42
CA PRO A 77 8.48 -0.18 17.21
C PRO A 77 9.85 -0.78 17.59
N VAL A 78 9.89 -1.82 18.43
CA VAL A 78 11.14 -2.52 18.79
C VAL A 78 11.55 -3.38 17.60
N ALA A 79 10.64 -4.22 17.10
CA ALA A 79 10.89 -5.05 15.93
C ALA A 79 11.28 -4.22 14.69
N ALA A 80 10.76 -2.99 14.53
CA ALA A 80 11.19 -2.09 13.45
C ALA A 80 12.67 -1.69 13.58
N ARG A 81 13.15 -1.42 14.79
CA ARG A 81 14.57 -1.13 15.04
C ARG A 81 15.45 -2.35 14.82
N ASP A 82 14.99 -3.54 15.22
CA ASP A 82 15.70 -4.79 15.01
C ASP A 82 15.89 -5.10 13.52
N VAL A 83 14.89 -4.81 12.68
CA VAL A 83 15.01 -4.88 11.21
C VAL A 83 16.15 -3.98 10.72
N VAL A 84 16.21 -2.73 11.18
CA VAL A 84 17.27 -1.80 10.76
C VAL A 84 18.63 -2.31 11.20
N ALA A 85 18.78 -2.71 12.46
CA ALA A 85 20.04 -3.23 12.99
C ALA A 85 20.53 -4.47 12.22
N GLU A 86 19.64 -5.42 11.93
CA GLU A 86 19.95 -6.62 11.15
C GLU A 86 20.39 -6.31 9.72
N VAL A 87 19.71 -5.36 9.06
CA VAL A 87 20.03 -4.96 7.70
C VAL A 87 21.35 -4.22 7.65
N GLU A 88 21.57 -3.26 8.54
CA GLU A 88 22.79 -2.45 8.58
C GLU A 88 24.04 -3.29 8.91
N ALA A 89 23.90 -4.30 9.78
CA ALA A 89 24.98 -5.23 10.08
C ALA A 89 25.39 -6.12 8.89
N THR A 90 24.49 -6.36 7.93
CA THR A 90 24.72 -7.35 6.86
C THR A 90 24.83 -6.73 5.47
N TRP A 91 24.04 -5.70 5.20
CA TRP A 91 23.95 -5.07 3.87
C TRP A 91 24.36 -3.60 3.87
N GLY A 92 24.62 -3.04 5.04
CA GLY A 92 24.90 -1.62 5.21
C GLY A 92 23.61 -0.79 5.27
N SER A 93 23.79 0.51 5.19
CA SER A 93 22.71 1.48 5.44
C SER A 93 21.51 1.31 4.51
N ILE A 94 20.32 1.54 5.04
CA ILE A 94 19.08 1.60 4.26
C ILE A 94 18.99 2.98 3.58
N ASP A 95 19.04 3.00 2.24
CA ASP A 95 19.00 4.23 1.44
C ASP A 95 17.57 4.68 1.15
N THR A 96 16.68 3.70 1.00
CA THR A 96 15.26 3.97 0.68
C THR A 96 14.36 3.11 1.56
N VAL A 97 13.36 3.71 2.18
CA VAL A 97 12.30 2.98 2.88
C VAL A 97 10.93 3.32 2.30
N ILE A 98 10.07 2.32 2.10
CA ILE A 98 8.67 2.54 1.71
C ILE A 98 7.76 1.82 2.71
N ALA A 99 7.01 2.61 3.48
CA ALA A 99 5.97 2.10 4.37
C ALA A 99 4.66 1.93 3.57
N VAL A 100 4.27 0.67 3.31
CA VAL A 100 3.11 0.34 2.45
C VAL A 100 2.12 -0.63 3.13
N ALA A 101 2.42 -1.10 4.33
CA ALA A 101 1.53 -1.97 5.09
C ALA A 101 0.14 -1.36 5.23
N GLY A 102 -0.89 -2.16 5.00
CA GLY A 102 -2.26 -1.70 5.08
C GLY A 102 -3.27 -2.84 5.16
N LEU A 103 -4.46 -2.48 5.60
CA LEU A 103 -5.64 -3.32 5.59
C LEU A 103 -6.84 -2.53 5.07
N MET A 104 -7.93 -3.20 4.79
CA MET A 104 -9.16 -2.55 4.33
C MET A 104 -10.33 -3.09 5.15
N LYS A 105 -11.06 -2.18 5.79
CA LYS A 105 -12.32 -2.44 6.48
C LYS A 105 -13.42 -1.71 5.72
N VAL A 106 -14.35 -2.46 5.17
CA VAL A 106 -15.42 -1.96 4.27
C VAL A 106 -16.77 -2.27 4.87
N GLY A 107 -17.62 -1.29 5.01
CA GLY A 107 -18.98 -1.48 5.48
C GLY A 107 -19.63 -0.21 6.07
N PRO A 108 -20.95 -0.25 6.25
CA PRO A 108 -21.70 0.86 6.82
C PRO A 108 -21.43 1.04 8.32
N LEU A 109 -21.88 2.15 8.88
CA LEU A 109 -21.91 2.36 10.32
C LEU A 109 -23.11 1.60 10.95
N PRO A 110 -22.98 1.15 12.24
CA PRO A 110 -21.79 1.28 13.08
C PRO A 110 -20.73 0.24 12.73
N GLN A 111 -19.45 0.66 12.71
CA GLN A 111 -18.32 -0.25 12.62
C GLN A 111 -17.72 -0.48 14.01
N ARG A 112 -17.05 -1.61 14.22
CA ARG A 112 -16.49 -2.01 15.51
C ARG A 112 -15.31 -1.12 15.89
N ALA A 113 -15.15 -0.83 17.19
CA ALA A 113 -14.00 -0.07 17.69
C ALA A 113 -12.66 -0.68 17.28
N GLU A 114 -12.55 -2.01 17.30
CA GLU A 114 -11.35 -2.74 16.90
C GLU A 114 -10.96 -2.53 15.43
N ASP A 115 -11.92 -2.22 14.56
CA ASP A 115 -11.63 -1.92 13.15
C ASP A 115 -10.93 -0.56 12.99
N TYR A 116 -11.27 0.42 13.86
CA TYR A 116 -10.56 1.70 13.95
C TYR A 116 -9.16 1.51 14.53
N ASP A 117 -9.03 0.79 15.65
CA ASP A 117 -7.75 0.55 16.30
C ASP A 117 -6.77 -0.15 15.35
N GLN A 118 -7.20 -1.23 14.70
CA GLN A 118 -6.38 -1.95 13.73
C GLN A 118 -5.98 -1.08 12.53
N SER A 119 -6.89 -0.25 12.04
CA SER A 119 -6.63 0.64 10.92
C SER A 119 -5.58 1.70 11.29
N ILE A 120 -5.73 2.33 12.45
CA ILE A 120 -4.81 3.34 12.98
C ILE A 120 -3.44 2.72 13.29
N ASP A 121 -3.42 1.58 13.97
CA ASP A 121 -2.17 0.93 14.36
C ASP A 121 -1.34 0.50 13.15
N ILE A 122 -1.97 -0.05 12.12
CA ILE A 122 -1.23 -0.53 10.95
C ILE A 122 -0.91 0.61 9.97
N MET A 123 -1.85 1.53 9.71
CA MET A 123 -1.72 2.47 8.60
C MET A 123 -1.30 3.89 9.02
N LEU A 124 -1.27 4.17 10.32
CA LEU A 124 -0.72 5.42 10.87
C LEU A 124 0.49 5.15 11.77
N ARG A 125 0.33 4.39 12.85
CA ARG A 125 1.43 4.08 13.78
C ARG A 125 2.51 3.25 13.10
N GLY A 126 2.14 2.29 12.22
CA GLY A 126 3.09 1.49 11.47
C GLY A 126 4.09 2.32 10.65
N PRO A 127 3.66 3.22 9.76
CA PRO A 127 4.56 4.15 9.07
C PRO A 127 5.40 5.01 10.02
N ILE A 128 4.85 5.47 11.14
CA ILE A 128 5.60 6.22 12.16
C ILE A 128 6.72 5.35 12.72
N ASN A 129 6.45 4.12 13.14
CA ASN A 129 7.44 3.20 13.69
C ASN A 129 8.56 2.90 12.69
N VAL A 130 8.19 2.60 11.44
CA VAL A 130 9.14 2.32 10.35
C VAL A 130 10.08 3.51 10.09
N VAL A 131 9.51 4.72 10.00
CA VAL A 131 10.30 5.95 9.79
C VAL A 131 11.20 6.24 10.98
N HIS A 132 10.70 6.16 12.21
CA HIS A 132 11.48 6.39 13.40
C HIS A 132 12.66 5.40 13.55
N ALA A 133 12.52 4.19 13.03
CA ALA A 133 13.62 3.21 13.05
C ALA A 133 14.77 3.57 12.09
N VAL A 134 14.48 4.07 10.88
CA VAL A 134 15.50 4.38 9.87
C VAL A 134 16.05 5.81 9.96
N LEU A 135 15.25 6.74 10.46
CA LEU A 135 15.53 8.18 10.42
C LEU A 135 16.87 8.56 11.09
N PRO A 136 17.25 8.02 12.29
CA PRO A 136 18.51 8.37 12.92
C PRO A 136 19.73 8.10 12.03
N SER A 137 19.78 6.94 11.40
CA SER A 137 20.86 6.55 10.49
C SER A 137 20.88 7.44 9.23
N MET A 138 19.72 7.77 8.65
CA MET A 138 19.62 8.70 7.52
C MET A 138 20.07 10.11 7.90
N GLN A 139 19.73 10.61 9.10
CA GLN A 139 20.14 11.93 9.59
C GLN A 139 21.65 12.03 9.76
N VAL A 140 22.30 11.00 10.31
CA VAL A 140 23.76 10.96 10.45
C VAL A 140 24.47 11.04 9.10
N ARG A 141 23.89 10.41 8.06
CA ARG A 141 24.47 10.44 6.70
C ARG A 141 24.08 11.70 5.90
N GLY A 142 23.04 12.39 6.30
CA GLY A 142 22.47 13.50 5.50
C GLY A 142 21.89 13.06 4.16
N ASP A 143 21.51 11.78 4.03
CA ASP A 143 20.92 11.22 2.80
C ASP A 143 19.91 10.11 3.14
N GLY A 144 18.80 10.08 2.40
CA GLY A 144 17.77 9.06 2.53
C GLY A 144 16.51 9.36 1.74
N ARG A 145 15.77 8.32 1.44
CA ARG A 145 14.48 8.43 0.74
C ARG A 145 13.40 7.70 1.51
N ILE A 146 12.34 8.41 1.88
CA ILE A 146 11.22 7.90 2.66
C ILE A 146 9.96 7.98 1.82
N GLY A 147 9.31 6.86 1.55
CA GLY A 147 8.01 6.77 0.89
C GLY A 147 6.92 6.36 1.88
N ILE A 148 5.86 7.15 2.02
CA ILE A 148 4.70 6.81 2.86
C ILE A 148 3.48 6.64 1.98
N VAL A 149 2.96 5.40 1.93
CA VAL A 149 1.77 5.09 1.12
C VAL A 149 0.51 5.46 1.89
N THR A 150 -0.08 6.57 1.47
CA THR A 150 -1.39 7.03 1.92
C THR A 150 -2.50 6.52 0.99
N SER A 151 -3.47 7.33 0.63
CA SER A 151 -4.54 7.02 -0.31
C SER A 151 -5.28 8.29 -0.72
N ILE A 152 -6.05 8.23 -1.80
CA ILE A 152 -7.08 9.24 -2.07
C ILE A 152 -8.07 9.36 -0.89
N ALA A 153 -8.33 8.27 -0.17
CA ALA A 153 -9.13 8.30 1.06
C ALA A 153 -8.44 9.00 2.24
N GLY A 154 -7.18 9.42 2.11
CA GLY A 154 -6.51 10.35 3.02
C GLY A 154 -6.68 11.82 2.61
N LEU A 155 -7.26 12.09 1.44
CA LEU A 155 -7.57 13.44 0.95
C LEU A 155 -9.07 13.73 0.99
N ILE A 156 -9.89 12.73 0.69
CA ILE A 156 -11.33 12.82 0.54
C ILE A 156 -11.96 11.69 1.37
N PRO A 157 -12.95 11.97 2.23
CA PRO A 157 -13.65 10.91 2.96
C PRO A 157 -14.40 9.99 1.98
N VAL A 158 -14.34 8.69 2.20
CA VAL A 158 -15.03 7.71 1.35
C VAL A 158 -16.09 7.00 2.21
N PRO A 159 -17.37 6.99 1.79
CA PRO A 159 -18.41 6.24 2.48
C PRO A 159 -18.04 4.76 2.61
N HIS A 160 -18.49 4.11 3.70
CA HIS A 160 -18.19 2.72 4.06
C HIS A 160 -16.71 2.41 4.37
N LEU A 161 -15.83 3.44 4.39
CA LEU A 161 -14.41 3.28 4.68
C LEU A 161 -13.94 4.17 5.85
N VAL A 162 -14.77 4.41 6.88
CA VAL A 162 -14.46 5.39 7.93
C VAL A 162 -13.17 5.06 8.70
N PRO A 163 -12.91 3.81 9.19
CA PRO A 163 -11.66 3.48 9.87
C PRO A 163 -10.43 3.66 8.96
N TYR A 164 -10.56 3.24 7.71
CA TYR A 164 -9.51 3.42 6.70
C TYR A 164 -9.23 4.89 6.43
N THR A 165 -10.27 5.69 6.24
CA THR A 165 -10.19 7.14 6.02
C THR A 165 -9.48 7.83 7.19
N ALA A 166 -9.88 7.55 8.43
CA ALA A 166 -9.26 8.13 9.62
C ALA A 166 -7.75 7.86 9.67
N ALA A 167 -7.34 6.60 9.46
CA ALA A 167 -5.93 6.21 9.45
C ALA A 167 -5.14 6.87 8.30
N LYS A 168 -5.73 6.96 7.09
CA LYS A 168 -5.05 7.53 5.91
C LYS A 168 -4.97 9.05 5.94
N PHE A 169 -5.93 9.77 6.54
CA PHE A 169 -5.79 11.19 6.83
C PHE A 169 -4.67 11.45 7.83
N GLY A 170 -4.58 10.64 8.91
CA GLY A 170 -3.48 10.71 9.87
C GLY A 170 -2.12 10.47 9.20
N ALA A 171 -1.99 9.43 8.38
CA ALA A 171 -0.76 9.12 7.65
C ALA A 171 -0.38 10.23 6.64
N LEU A 172 -1.36 10.87 6.00
CA LEU A 172 -1.13 12.02 5.13
C LEU A 172 -0.57 13.21 5.93
N GLY A 173 -1.17 13.50 7.10
CA GLY A 173 -0.69 14.55 8.00
C GLY A 173 0.74 14.29 8.47
N PHE A 174 1.02 13.07 8.92
CA PHE A 174 2.37 12.65 9.32
C PHE A 174 3.38 12.83 8.17
N SER A 175 3.05 12.30 6.98
CA SER A 175 3.95 12.40 5.81
C SER A 175 4.26 13.83 5.41
N ARG A 176 3.26 14.71 5.43
CA ARG A 176 3.43 16.15 5.10
C ARG A 176 4.25 16.87 6.16
N GLY A 177 3.94 16.67 7.45
CA GLY A 177 4.72 17.26 8.55
C GLY A 177 6.18 16.85 8.48
N LEU A 178 6.45 15.56 8.27
CA LEU A 178 7.80 15.04 8.12
C LEU A 178 8.54 15.63 6.89
N THR A 179 7.82 15.88 5.79
CA THR A 179 8.39 16.53 4.59
C THR A 179 8.92 17.94 4.91
N GLU A 180 8.16 18.71 5.66
CA GLU A 180 8.56 20.07 6.02
C GLU A 180 9.69 20.07 7.06
N GLU A 181 9.63 19.18 8.05
CA GLU A 181 10.66 19.06 9.09
C GLU A 181 12.03 18.66 8.55
N LEU A 182 12.05 17.78 7.53
CA LEU A 182 13.30 17.31 6.93
C LEU A 182 13.76 18.17 5.72
N ARG A 183 13.12 19.30 5.47
CA ARG A 183 13.50 20.17 4.35
C ARG A 183 14.95 20.67 4.49
N GLY A 184 15.78 20.42 3.48
CA GLY A 184 17.19 20.83 3.49
C GLY A 184 18.15 19.86 4.22
N SER A 185 17.65 18.78 4.81
CA SER A 185 18.49 17.78 5.52
C SER A 185 19.20 16.78 4.60
N GLY A 186 18.92 16.79 3.29
CA GLY A 186 19.34 15.75 2.35
C GLY A 186 18.41 14.54 2.31
N ILE A 187 17.46 14.42 3.23
CA ILE A 187 16.48 13.34 3.28
C ILE A 187 15.18 13.78 2.58
N SER A 188 14.73 13.01 1.59
CA SER A 188 13.47 13.28 0.89
C SER A 188 12.32 12.43 1.42
N VAL A 189 11.14 13.04 1.57
CA VAL A 189 9.91 12.36 1.95
C VAL A 189 8.90 12.44 0.83
N SER A 190 8.40 11.29 0.41
CA SER A 190 7.39 11.17 -0.65
C SER A 190 6.04 10.76 -0.06
N THR A 191 5.06 11.65 -0.10
CA THR A 191 3.67 11.34 0.17
C THR A 191 3.05 10.67 -1.05
N ILE A 192 2.83 9.37 -0.97
CA ILE A 192 2.30 8.56 -2.07
C ILE A 192 0.79 8.46 -1.91
N ILE A 193 0.03 8.93 -2.91
CA ILE A 193 -1.43 9.05 -2.86
C ILE A 193 -2.04 8.26 -4.01
N PRO A 194 -2.17 6.95 -3.87
CA PRO A 194 -2.84 6.13 -4.88
C PRO A 194 -4.35 6.39 -4.91
N GLY A 195 -4.92 6.30 -6.11
CA GLY A 195 -6.33 6.01 -6.29
C GLY A 195 -6.61 4.51 -6.23
N LEU A 196 -7.68 4.05 -6.87
CA LEU A 196 -7.98 2.63 -6.98
C LEU A 196 -6.92 1.90 -7.83
N MET A 197 -6.51 0.72 -7.36
CA MET A 197 -5.46 -0.09 -8.00
C MET A 197 -5.89 -1.56 -8.11
N ARG A 198 -5.51 -2.18 -9.21
CA ARG A 198 -5.68 -3.63 -9.40
C ARG A 198 -4.54 -4.41 -8.73
N THR A 199 -4.57 -4.47 -7.41
CA THR A 199 -3.61 -5.21 -6.58
C THR A 199 -4.14 -6.51 -6.03
N GLY A 200 -5.43 -6.79 -6.20
CA GLY A 200 -6.12 -7.91 -5.56
C GLY A 200 -6.46 -7.68 -4.08
N GLY A 201 -6.25 -6.48 -3.55
CA GLY A 201 -6.46 -6.16 -2.13
C GLY A 201 -7.89 -6.41 -1.62
N HIS A 202 -8.89 -6.36 -2.49
CA HIS A 202 -10.29 -6.71 -2.19
C HIS A 202 -10.45 -8.14 -1.65
N TRP A 203 -9.52 -9.05 -1.96
CA TRP A 203 -9.55 -10.43 -1.50
C TRP A 203 -9.31 -10.59 0.00
N HIS A 204 -8.49 -9.71 0.58
CA HIS A 204 -8.17 -9.69 2.01
C HIS A 204 -8.84 -8.55 2.79
N ALA A 205 -9.67 -7.75 2.14
CA ALA A 205 -10.47 -6.77 2.84
C ALA A 205 -11.50 -7.47 3.74
N ASP A 206 -11.81 -6.89 4.88
CA ASP A 206 -12.91 -7.35 5.73
C ASP A 206 -14.16 -6.53 5.41
N TYR A 207 -15.25 -7.22 5.18
CA TYR A 207 -16.53 -6.63 4.82
C TYR A 207 -17.54 -6.83 5.95
N SER A 208 -18.20 -5.76 6.37
CA SER A 208 -19.24 -5.77 7.39
C SER A 208 -20.59 -5.30 6.83
N GLY A 209 -21.68 -5.59 7.56
CA GLY A 209 -23.02 -5.26 7.12
C GLY A 209 -23.62 -6.32 6.20
N GLN A 210 -23.50 -6.13 4.90
CA GLN A 210 -23.90 -7.08 3.86
C GLN A 210 -22.67 -7.51 3.03
N PRO A 211 -21.81 -8.42 3.53
CA PRO A 211 -20.47 -8.68 2.98
C PRO A 211 -20.44 -9.00 1.49
N GLY A 212 -21.39 -9.76 0.99
CA GLY A 212 -21.48 -10.09 -0.45
C GLY A 212 -21.72 -8.85 -1.33
N ASN A 213 -22.65 -7.97 -0.91
CA ASN A 213 -22.96 -6.74 -1.62
C ASN A 213 -21.81 -5.73 -1.50
N GLU A 214 -21.22 -5.60 -0.32
CA GLU A 214 -20.06 -4.75 -0.08
C GLU A 214 -18.86 -5.19 -0.93
N TYR A 215 -18.59 -6.48 -1.00
CA TYR A 215 -17.56 -7.05 -1.87
C TYR A 215 -17.85 -6.76 -3.35
N ALA A 216 -19.10 -6.87 -3.77
CA ALA A 216 -19.48 -6.71 -5.17
C ALA A 216 -19.19 -5.29 -5.67
N TRP A 217 -19.70 -4.26 -5.00
CA TRP A 217 -19.48 -2.87 -5.43
C TRP A 217 -18.02 -2.47 -5.34
N PHE A 218 -17.32 -2.83 -4.24
CA PHE A 218 -15.94 -2.47 -4.03
C PHE A 218 -15.01 -3.12 -5.08
N THR A 219 -15.26 -4.40 -5.39
CA THR A 219 -14.50 -5.12 -6.42
C THR A 219 -14.81 -4.59 -7.81
N ALA A 220 -16.06 -4.29 -8.12
CA ALA A 220 -16.45 -3.72 -9.41
C ALA A 220 -15.74 -2.37 -9.66
N LEU A 221 -15.77 -1.45 -8.69
CA LEU A 221 -15.07 -0.17 -8.80
C LEU A 221 -13.56 -0.35 -8.99
N SER A 222 -12.93 -1.26 -8.23
CA SER A 222 -11.50 -1.52 -8.33
C SER A 222 -11.08 -2.23 -9.62
N ALA A 223 -12.02 -2.85 -10.33
CA ALA A 223 -11.77 -3.54 -11.60
C ALA A 223 -11.85 -2.63 -12.84
N LEU A 224 -12.57 -1.50 -12.76
CA LEU A 224 -12.82 -0.60 -13.90
C LEU A 224 -11.51 0.08 -14.37
N PRO A 225 -11.08 -0.12 -15.64
CA PRO A 225 -9.80 0.40 -16.13
C PRO A 225 -9.68 1.94 -16.12
N VAL A 226 -10.80 2.65 -16.25
CA VAL A 226 -10.83 4.12 -16.29
C VAL A 226 -10.51 4.74 -14.94
N ILE A 227 -10.90 4.07 -13.84
CA ILE A 227 -10.73 4.60 -12.48
C ILE A 227 -9.64 3.88 -11.69
N SER A 228 -9.16 2.74 -12.16
CA SER A 228 -8.12 1.95 -11.50
C SER A 228 -6.90 1.76 -12.39
N ILE A 229 -5.73 1.67 -11.78
CA ILE A 229 -4.43 1.44 -12.44
C ILE A 229 -3.88 0.05 -12.10
N GLU A 230 -3.09 -0.53 -12.99
CA GLU A 230 -2.37 -1.77 -12.70
C GLU A 230 -1.25 -1.56 -11.69
N ALA A 231 -1.01 -2.57 -10.83
CA ALA A 231 -0.01 -2.50 -9.78
C ALA A 231 1.40 -2.27 -10.31
N ASP A 232 1.78 -2.90 -11.42
CA ASP A 232 3.09 -2.68 -12.08
C ASP A 232 3.28 -1.22 -12.49
N ARG A 233 2.27 -0.65 -13.17
CA ARG A 233 2.34 0.75 -13.61
C ARG A 233 2.37 1.70 -12.43
N ALA A 234 1.59 1.42 -11.38
CA ALA A 234 1.61 2.20 -10.14
C ALA A 234 2.99 2.12 -9.48
N ALA A 235 3.59 0.92 -9.36
CA ALA A 235 4.91 0.72 -8.77
C ALA A 235 6.00 1.50 -9.50
N LYS A 236 6.02 1.47 -10.85
CA LYS A 236 6.96 2.26 -11.66
C LYS A 236 6.86 3.76 -11.40
N ILE A 237 5.64 4.30 -11.33
CA ILE A 237 5.43 5.73 -11.06
C ILE A 237 5.87 6.07 -9.64
N ILE A 238 5.53 5.23 -8.67
CA ILE A 238 5.85 5.44 -7.26
C ILE A 238 7.36 5.39 -7.04
N VAL A 239 8.00 4.29 -7.43
CA VAL A 239 9.46 4.12 -7.28
C VAL A 239 10.21 5.23 -7.98
N GLY A 240 9.87 5.51 -9.26
CA GLY A 240 10.48 6.61 -9.98
C GLY A 240 10.24 7.98 -9.32
N GLY A 241 9.12 8.20 -8.63
CA GLY A 241 8.86 9.42 -7.86
C GLY A 241 9.69 9.50 -6.58
N VAL A 242 9.73 8.42 -5.80
CA VAL A 242 10.51 8.31 -4.56
C VAL A 242 12.00 8.50 -4.83
N LEU A 243 12.54 7.81 -5.84
CA LEU A 243 13.96 7.91 -6.18
C LEU A 243 14.39 9.30 -6.67
N ARG A 244 13.45 10.08 -7.23
CA ARG A 244 13.65 11.49 -7.59
C ARG A 244 13.35 12.48 -6.47
N GLY A 245 13.03 12.02 -5.27
CA GLY A 245 12.74 12.86 -4.11
C GLY A 245 11.47 13.72 -4.25
N ARG A 246 10.46 13.28 -5.05
CA ARG A 246 9.21 14.02 -5.19
C ARG A 246 8.42 14.01 -3.88
N SER A 247 8.08 15.17 -3.35
CA SER A 247 7.33 15.29 -2.09
C SER A 247 5.88 14.79 -2.19
N LYS A 248 5.25 14.84 -3.39
CA LYS A 248 3.89 14.34 -3.64
C LYS A 248 3.85 13.48 -4.89
N ILE A 249 3.30 12.27 -4.77
CA ILE A 249 3.13 11.32 -5.88
C ILE A 249 1.65 10.93 -5.96
N ILE A 250 0.92 11.55 -6.88
CA ILE A 250 -0.48 11.27 -7.22
C ILE A 250 -0.57 11.07 -8.72
N PHE A 251 -1.24 10.04 -9.20
CA PHE A 251 -1.02 9.60 -10.59
C PHE A 251 -2.27 9.06 -11.31
N THR A 252 -3.44 8.99 -10.65
CA THR A 252 -4.69 8.63 -11.34
C THR A 252 -5.53 9.87 -11.58
N LEU A 253 -6.12 9.98 -12.76
CA LEU A 253 -6.98 11.13 -13.10
C LEU A 253 -8.12 11.35 -12.09
N PRO A 254 -8.86 10.30 -11.66
CA PRO A 254 -9.90 10.47 -10.64
C PRO A 254 -9.34 10.99 -9.30
N ALA A 255 -8.14 10.56 -8.90
CA ALA A 255 -7.52 11.04 -7.66
C ALA A 255 -7.08 12.51 -7.78
N LEU A 256 -6.54 12.91 -8.93
CA LEU A 256 -6.18 14.31 -9.20
C LEU A 256 -7.42 15.23 -9.24
N ALA A 257 -8.45 14.80 -9.96
CA ALA A 257 -9.70 15.55 -10.04
C ALA A 257 -10.39 15.66 -8.67
N GLY A 258 -10.44 14.55 -7.93
CA GLY A 258 -11.00 14.52 -6.58
C GLY A 258 -10.25 15.43 -5.60
N ASP A 259 -8.91 15.37 -5.60
CA ASP A 259 -8.07 16.28 -4.77
C ASP A 259 -8.36 17.76 -5.10
N LEU A 260 -8.45 18.11 -6.39
CA LEU A 260 -8.74 19.46 -6.81
C LEU A 260 -10.16 19.90 -6.40
N LEU A 261 -11.15 19.10 -6.69
CA LEU A 261 -12.56 19.41 -6.38
C LEU A 261 -12.77 19.55 -4.87
N TYR A 262 -12.19 18.66 -4.07
CA TYR A 262 -12.31 18.72 -2.61
C TYR A 262 -11.63 19.97 -2.02
N ARG A 263 -10.54 20.44 -2.61
CA ARG A 263 -9.89 21.70 -2.19
C ARG A 263 -10.71 22.95 -2.56
N LEU A 264 -11.43 22.89 -3.68
CA LEU A 264 -12.24 24.02 -4.14
C LEU A 264 -13.55 24.13 -3.37
N SER A 265 -14.21 23.00 -3.09
CA SER A 265 -15.48 22.97 -2.38
C SER A 265 -15.65 21.64 -1.64
N PRO A 266 -15.16 21.53 -0.37
CA PRO A 266 -15.34 20.36 0.46
C PRO A 266 -16.82 20.00 0.68
N GLU A 267 -17.68 21.04 0.83
CA GLU A 267 -19.11 20.89 1.05
C GLU A 267 -19.81 20.26 -0.15
N ALA A 268 -19.53 20.74 -1.37
CA ALA A 268 -20.14 20.20 -2.58
C ALA A 268 -19.73 18.73 -2.81
N VAL A 269 -18.46 18.42 -2.60
CA VAL A 269 -17.99 17.02 -2.68
C VAL A 269 -18.60 16.18 -1.57
N GLY A 270 -18.71 16.70 -0.35
CA GLY A 270 -19.37 16.03 0.78
C GLY A 270 -20.84 15.71 0.49
N LEU A 271 -21.60 16.64 -0.08
CA LEU A 271 -22.99 16.41 -0.51
C LEU A 271 -23.07 15.31 -1.57
N LEU A 272 -22.20 15.34 -2.58
CA LEU A 272 -22.14 14.33 -3.64
C LEU A 272 -21.82 12.93 -3.09
N LEU A 273 -20.83 12.84 -2.22
CA LEU A 273 -20.44 11.57 -1.57
C LEU A 273 -21.51 11.07 -0.61
N GLY A 274 -22.19 11.96 0.11
CA GLY A 274 -23.32 11.62 0.97
C GLY A 274 -24.51 11.07 0.16
N TRP A 275 -24.77 11.64 -1.02
CA TRP A 275 -25.77 11.09 -1.94
C TRP A 275 -25.33 9.72 -2.50
N ALA A 276 -24.08 9.60 -2.95
CA ALA A 276 -23.53 8.33 -3.43
C ALA A 276 -23.55 7.24 -2.34
N GLY A 277 -23.27 7.62 -1.07
CA GLY A 277 -23.34 6.71 0.08
C GLY A 277 -24.71 6.07 0.29
N ARG A 278 -25.79 6.76 -0.08
CA ARG A 278 -27.17 6.20 -0.01
C ARG A 278 -27.45 5.10 -1.03
N LEU A 279 -26.61 4.98 -2.04
CA LEU A 279 -26.69 3.91 -3.06
C LEU A 279 -25.89 2.67 -2.66
N LEU A 280 -25.10 2.75 -1.60
CA LEU A 280 -24.31 1.63 -1.08
C LEU A 280 -25.21 0.68 -0.26
N PRO A 281 -24.75 -0.57 -0.01
CA PRO A 281 -25.52 -1.54 0.77
C PRO A 281 -25.87 -1.01 2.17
N GLY A 282 -27.05 -1.36 2.66
CA GLY A 282 -27.52 -0.98 3.97
C GLY A 282 -26.78 -1.73 5.12
N PRO A 283 -27.08 -1.38 6.38
CA PRO A 283 -26.52 -2.05 7.53
C PRO A 283 -26.93 -3.54 7.59
N GLY A 284 -26.21 -4.32 8.37
CA GLY A 284 -26.42 -5.73 8.65
C GLY A 284 -25.43 -6.17 9.74
N ASP A 285 -25.58 -7.38 10.24
CA ASP A 285 -24.83 -7.89 11.40
C ASP A 285 -23.65 -8.80 11.03
N ASP A 286 -23.49 -9.11 9.73
CA ASP A 286 -22.45 -10.01 9.26
C ASP A 286 -21.10 -9.30 9.08
N GLN A 287 -20.01 -10.04 9.34
CA GLN A 287 -18.65 -9.62 8.99
C GLN A 287 -17.89 -10.80 8.39
N GLN A 288 -17.31 -10.62 7.21
CA GLN A 288 -16.59 -11.68 6.51
C GLN A 288 -15.37 -11.13 5.76
N PRO A 289 -14.27 -11.91 5.68
CA PRO A 289 -13.16 -11.58 4.80
C PRO A 289 -13.58 -11.74 3.32
N GLY A 290 -12.96 -10.95 2.44
CA GLY A 290 -13.31 -10.86 1.03
C GLY A 290 -13.33 -12.21 0.29
N PHE A 291 -12.43 -13.13 0.61
CA PHE A 291 -12.40 -14.46 0.00
C PHE A 291 -13.64 -15.32 0.34
N ARG A 292 -14.31 -15.06 1.48
CA ARG A 292 -15.60 -15.69 1.83
C ARG A 292 -16.77 -14.93 1.21
N ALA A 293 -16.78 -13.61 1.31
CA ALA A 293 -17.79 -12.75 0.71
C ALA A 293 -17.91 -12.96 -0.82
N ALA A 294 -16.80 -13.24 -1.49
CA ALA A 294 -16.74 -13.55 -2.91
C ALA A 294 -17.57 -14.78 -3.33
N ARG A 295 -17.75 -15.76 -2.43
CA ARG A 295 -18.52 -16.99 -2.73
C ARG A 295 -20.01 -16.72 -2.91
N GLY A 296 -20.53 -15.64 -2.32
CA GLY A 296 -21.93 -15.23 -2.47
C GLY A 296 -22.22 -14.45 -3.76
N VAL A 297 -21.21 -14.12 -4.56
CA VAL A 297 -21.34 -13.27 -5.76
C VAL A 297 -20.96 -14.07 -7.00
N THR A 298 -21.96 -14.74 -7.64
CA THR A 298 -21.76 -15.74 -8.71
C THR A 298 -22.36 -15.37 -10.06
N SER A 299 -22.57 -14.09 -10.40
CA SER A 299 -23.09 -13.75 -11.72
C SER A 299 -22.00 -13.74 -12.81
N ASP A 300 -22.32 -14.25 -14.01
CA ASP A 300 -21.40 -14.25 -15.16
C ASP A 300 -20.98 -12.83 -15.56
N ALA A 301 -21.88 -11.86 -15.49
CA ALA A 301 -21.58 -10.46 -15.77
C ALA A 301 -20.54 -9.90 -14.77
N PHE A 302 -20.71 -10.17 -13.48
CA PHE A 302 -19.77 -9.76 -12.45
C PHE A 302 -18.39 -10.40 -12.65
N THR A 303 -18.35 -11.69 -13.02
CA THR A 303 -17.10 -12.43 -13.30
C THR A 303 -16.35 -11.84 -14.49
N ARG A 304 -17.03 -11.40 -15.54
CA ARG A 304 -16.43 -10.73 -16.71
C ARG A 304 -15.87 -9.36 -16.34
N ILE A 305 -16.62 -8.53 -15.61
CA ILE A 305 -16.21 -7.18 -15.21
C ILE A 305 -15.01 -7.26 -14.25
N THR A 306 -14.99 -8.21 -13.32
CA THR A 306 -13.96 -8.34 -12.29
C THR A 306 -12.74 -9.18 -12.72
N GLY A 307 -12.71 -9.71 -13.94
CA GLY A 307 -11.63 -10.51 -14.49
C GLY A 307 -10.23 -9.92 -14.27
N PRO A 308 -9.98 -8.62 -14.54
CA PRO A 308 -8.70 -7.98 -14.27
C PRO A 308 -8.30 -7.99 -12.79
N ALA A 309 -9.25 -7.73 -11.88
CA ALA A 309 -9.01 -7.77 -10.44
C ALA A 309 -8.69 -9.19 -9.95
N ARG A 310 -9.37 -10.22 -10.48
CA ARG A 310 -9.10 -11.63 -10.18
C ARG A 310 -7.71 -12.09 -10.65
N ARG A 311 -7.25 -11.65 -11.82
CA ARG A 311 -5.87 -11.91 -12.28
C ARG A 311 -4.83 -11.31 -11.34
N ALA A 312 -5.08 -10.10 -10.82
CA ALA A 312 -4.20 -9.44 -9.88
C ALA A 312 -4.07 -10.22 -8.56
N VAL A 313 -5.11 -10.90 -8.08
CA VAL A 313 -5.07 -11.76 -6.88
C VAL A 313 -3.99 -12.84 -7.02
N ARG A 314 -3.92 -13.52 -8.17
CA ARG A 314 -2.91 -14.55 -8.43
C ARG A 314 -1.51 -13.97 -8.58
N ARG A 315 -1.39 -12.92 -9.39
CA ARG A 315 -0.10 -12.31 -9.72
C ARG A 315 0.61 -11.70 -8.52
N TRP A 316 -0.13 -11.12 -7.58
CA TRP A 316 0.42 -10.35 -6.47
C TRP A 316 0.30 -11.05 -5.12
N ASN A 317 0.44 -12.39 -5.12
CA ASN A 317 0.50 -13.23 -3.91
C ASN A 317 -0.69 -13.03 -2.95
N GLN A 318 -1.90 -12.80 -3.48
CA GLN A 318 -3.09 -12.59 -2.63
C GLN A 318 -3.79 -13.91 -2.25
N GLN A 319 -3.37 -15.06 -2.76
CA GLN A 319 -4.00 -16.36 -2.49
C GLN A 319 -3.47 -17.03 -1.23
N GLY A 320 -2.89 -16.40 -0.26
CA GLY A 320 -2.40 -16.89 1.04
C GLY A 320 -2.35 -18.42 1.30
N ALA A 321 -1.55 -18.87 2.23
CA ALA A 321 -1.35 -20.29 2.57
C ALA A 321 -2.63 -21.06 2.98
N HIS A 322 -3.75 -20.39 3.20
CA HIS A 322 -4.99 -21.01 3.65
C HIS A 322 -5.85 -21.67 2.55
N GLN A 323 -5.45 -21.61 1.28
CA GLN A 323 -6.22 -22.23 0.17
C GLN A 323 -5.56 -23.43 -0.50
N SER A 324 -4.32 -23.78 -0.19
CA SER A 324 -3.66 -24.96 -0.76
C SER A 324 -4.11 -26.29 -0.13
N GLY A 325 -5.00 -26.28 0.86
CA GLY A 325 -5.49 -27.48 1.56
C GLY A 325 -6.93 -27.92 1.22
N GLY A 326 -7.64 -27.21 0.32
CA GLY A 326 -9.07 -27.40 0.08
C GLY A 326 -9.49 -28.15 -1.19
N ASP A 327 -8.60 -28.32 -2.17
CA ASP A 327 -8.94 -28.93 -3.48
C ASP A 327 -8.43 -30.37 -3.69
N ALA A 328 -7.94 -31.05 -2.65
CA ALA A 328 -7.42 -32.42 -2.76
C ALA A 328 -8.36 -33.50 -2.19
N SER A 329 -9.65 -33.22 -1.98
CA SER A 329 -10.63 -34.23 -1.57
C SER A 329 -11.93 -34.07 -2.35
N GLY A 330 -11.91 -34.53 -3.60
CA GLY A 330 -13.09 -34.53 -4.48
C GLY A 330 -12.78 -35.29 -5.76
N SER A 331 -12.50 -36.61 -5.63
CA SER A 331 -12.60 -37.60 -6.70
C SER A 331 -13.46 -38.74 -6.23
#